data_de7ba583877e2f3a32b8e71f72a03511
#
_entry.id   de7ba583877e2f3a32b8e71f72a03511
#
_cell.length_a   1.000
_cell.length_b   1.000
_cell.length_c   1.000
_cell.angle_alpha   90.00
_cell.angle_beta   90.00
_cell.angle_gamma   90.00
#
_symmetry.space_group_name_H-M   'P 1'
#
loop_
_entity.id
_entity.type
_entity.pdbx_description
1 polymer ?
#
loop_
_entity_poly.entity_id
_entity_poly.type
_entity_poly.pdbx_seq_one_letter_code
_entity_poly.pdbx_strand_id
1 'polypeptide(L)'
;MSIWKERMQVFFQYKDLLFQLVQRDVKLKYRRSFLGYVWSVLNPLLIMLVMTVVFSTMFQRKITNYPVYLITGRTLFEFYSTSTKAAMRSILGNGTLLKKTYVPKYIFPLAKVTSSLVDCFFSLGAMLIVIAFTHAKVSWYLLLSPIILVQIYIFSLGAGFFLSAINVFFRDMQHIYQAVITAWMYATPLFYDLDSIKNTTVVFIIKAFNPLYYYVAGFRDLVYYGRFPGPRIFWGGWIIAFLALGIGLFYFKKVQDKFILYI
;
A
#
# COMPACT_ATOMS: atom_id res chain seq x y z
N MET A 1 30.35 -6.02 20.24
CA MET A 1 29.77 -5.25 19.13
C MET A 1 28.25 -5.44 19.18
N SER A 2 27.41 -4.39 19.14
CA SER A 2 25.97 -4.60 19.38
C SER A 2 25.32 -5.33 18.19
N ILE A 3 24.44 -6.29 18.46
CA ILE A 3 23.66 -7.07 17.49
C ILE A 3 23.00 -6.17 16.42
N TRP A 4 22.72 -4.92 16.76
CA TRP A 4 22.19 -3.92 15.85
C TRP A 4 23.22 -3.47 14.79
N LYS A 5 24.50 -3.32 15.14
CA LYS A 5 25.54 -2.95 14.17
C LYS A 5 25.75 -4.03 13.11
N GLU A 6 25.79 -5.29 13.52
CA GLU A 6 25.93 -6.43 12.59
C GLU A 6 24.74 -6.51 11.62
N ARG A 7 23.50 -6.32 12.11
CA ARG A 7 22.31 -6.33 11.25
C ARG A 7 22.28 -5.17 10.28
N MET A 8 22.70 -3.98 10.72
CA MET A 8 22.83 -2.82 9.84
C MET A 8 23.90 -3.06 8.76
N GLN A 9 25.06 -3.63 9.13
CA GLN A 9 26.10 -3.99 8.17
C GLN A 9 25.60 -4.99 7.12
N VAL A 10 24.90 -6.04 7.54
CA VAL A 10 24.27 -7.00 6.62
C VAL A 10 23.27 -6.31 5.69
N PHE A 11 22.42 -5.41 6.20
CA PHE A 11 21.50 -4.67 5.36
C PHE A 11 22.24 -3.83 4.29
N PHE A 12 23.30 -3.12 4.67
CA PHE A 12 24.09 -2.33 3.73
C PHE A 12 24.84 -3.17 2.71
N GLN A 13 25.29 -4.39 3.04
CA GLN A 13 25.89 -5.32 2.09
C GLN A 13 24.92 -5.75 0.98
N TYR A 14 23.62 -5.86 1.30
CA TYR A 14 22.60 -6.30 0.34
C TYR A 14 21.76 -5.17 -0.26
N LYS A 15 22.12 -3.90 -0.02
CA LYS A 15 21.40 -2.74 -0.58
C LYS A 15 21.38 -2.75 -2.11
N ASP A 16 22.48 -3.15 -2.74
CA ASP A 16 22.62 -3.18 -4.19
C ASP A 16 21.74 -4.29 -4.79
N LEU A 17 21.65 -5.45 -4.12
CA LEU A 17 20.71 -6.50 -4.48
C LEU A 17 19.25 -6.02 -4.35
N LEU A 18 18.91 -5.33 -3.28
CA LEU A 18 17.58 -4.74 -3.10
C LEU A 18 17.25 -3.80 -4.26
N PHE A 19 18.17 -2.90 -4.60
CA PHE A 19 18.00 -1.97 -5.72
C PHE A 19 17.82 -2.68 -7.06
N GLN A 20 18.64 -3.71 -7.35
CA GLN A 20 18.53 -4.52 -8.56
C GLN A 20 17.19 -5.28 -8.64
N LEU A 21 16.71 -5.83 -7.53
CA LEU A 21 15.40 -6.49 -7.47
C LEU A 21 14.26 -5.51 -7.75
N VAL A 22 14.29 -4.31 -7.16
CA VAL A 22 13.31 -3.25 -7.41
C VAL A 22 13.35 -2.83 -8.87
N GLN A 23 14.55 -2.56 -9.41
CA GLN A 23 14.72 -2.18 -10.81
C GLN A 23 14.22 -3.25 -11.78
N ARG A 24 14.54 -4.52 -11.50
CA ARG A 24 14.06 -5.66 -12.28
C ARG A 24 12.53 -5.72 -12.29
N ASP A 25 11.90 -5.60 -11.12
CA ASP A 25 10.46 -5.72 -10.99
C ASP A 25 9.73 -4.58 -11.74
N VAL A 26 10.21 -3.34 -11.62
CA VAL A 26 9.67 -2.19 -12.34
C VAL A 26 9.86 -2.36 -13.86
N LYS A 27 11.05 -2.79 -14.32
CA LYS A 27 11.31 -3.00 -15.75
C LYS A 27 10.46 -4.13 -16.34
N LEU A 28 10.30 -5.25 -15.63
CA LEU A 28 9.54 -6.40 -16.12
C LEU A 28 8.06 -6.09 -16.32
N LYS A 29 7.50 -5.22 -15.50
CA LYS A 29 6.08 -4.84 -15.58
C LYS A 29 5.73 -4.16 -16.92
N TYR A 30 6.67 -3.42 -17.50
CA TYR A 30 6.41 -2.56 -18.66
C TYR A 30 7.19 -2.96 -19.92
N ARG A 31 8.10 -3.94 -19.85
CA ARG A 31 9.08 -4.28 -20.91
C ARG A 31 8.45 -4.65 -22.27
N ARG A 32 7.24 -5.21 -22.28
CA ARG A 32 6.59 -5.71 -23.51
C ARG A 32 5.36 -4.91 -23.91
N SER A 33 5.15 -3.74 -23.31
CA SER A 33 3.98 -2.91 -23.60
C SER A 33 4.34 -1.77 -24.52
N PHE A 34 3.49 -1.51 -25.52
CA PHE A 34 3.64 -0.38 -26.46
C PHE A 34 3.65 0.98 -25.72
N LEU A 35 2.77 1.17 -24.73
CA LEU A 35 2.70 2.39 -23.93
C LEU A 35 3.67 2.39 -22.74
N GLY A 36 4.32 1.26 -22.44
CA GLY A 36 5.33 1.16 -21.39
C GLY A 36 4.87 1.76 -20.06
N TYR A 37 5.67 2.67 -19.53
CA TYR A 37 5.41 3.33 -18.24
C TYR A 37 4.18 4.27 -18.25
N VAL A 38 3.67 4.67 -19.41
CA VAL A 38 2.48 5.52 -19.51
C VAL A 38 1.27 4.82 -18.89
N TRP A 39 1.19 3.49 -18.93
CA TRP A 39 0.14 2.72 -18.27
C TRP A 39 0.09 2.94 -16.75
N SER A 40 1.20 3.25 -16.12
CA SER A 40 1.23 3.52 -14.66
C SER A 40 0.42 4.75 -14.27
N VAL A 41 0.32 5.73 -15.18
CA VAL A 41 -0.46 6.95 -15.00
C VAL A 41 -1.85 6.79 -15.61
N LEU A 42 -1.92 6.18 -16.80
CA LEU A 42 -3.18 6.06 -17.54
C LEU A 42 -4.19 5.15 -16.84
N ASN A 43 -3.75 4.02 -16.28
CA ASN A 43 -4.63 3.07 -15.62
C ASN A 43 -5.36 3.68 -14.39
N PRO A 44 -4.71 4.37 -13.43
CA PRO A 44 -5.41 5.09 -12.37
C PRO A 44 -6.40 6.13 -12.89
N LEU A 45 -6.05 6.86 -13.97
CA LEU A 45 -6.94 7.85 -14.58
C LEU A 45 -8.18 7.22 -15.22
N LEU A 46 -8.02 6.16 -15.99
CA LEU A 46 -9.14 5.45 -16.63
C LEU A 46 -10.09 4.87 -15.58
N ILE A 47 -9.55 4.22 -14.55
CA ILE A 47 -10.38 3.67 -13.48
C ILE A 47 -11.09 4.80 -12.72
N MET A 48 -10.41 5.90 -12.42
CA MET A 48 -11.02 7.07 -11.80
C MET A 48 -12.16 7.63 -12.67
N LEU A 49 -11.96 7.73 -13.97
CA LEU A 49 -12.98 8.20 -14.90
C LEU A 49 -14.21 7.29 -14.88
N VAL A 50 -14.03 5.98 -15.04
CA VAL A 50 -15.12 5.00 -15.01
C VAL A 50 -15.87 5.06 -13.67
N MET A 51 -15.13 5.04 -12.56
CA MET A 51 -15.74 5.09 -11.23
C MET A 51 -16.45 6.43 -10.97
N THR A 52 -15.93 7.54 -11.48
CA THR A 52 -16.59 8.84 -11.38
C THR A 52 -17.92 8.82 -12.13
N VAL A 53 -17.95 8.30 -13.36
CA VAL A 53 -19.21 8.21 -14.13
C VAL A 53 -20.24 7.35 -13.40
N VAL A 54 -19.82 6.18 -12.87
CA VAL A 54 -20.72 5.24 -12.19
C VAL A 54 -21.24 5.80 -10.86
N PHE A 55 -20.34 6.34 -10.04
CA PHE A 55 -20.70 6.73 -8.67
C PHE A 55 -21.06 8.21 -8.51
N SER A 56 -20.77 9.05 -9.52
CA SER A 56 -21.11 10.47 -9.46
C SER A 56 -22.63 10.70 -9.31
N THR A 57 -23.43 9.91 -9.98
CA THR A 57 -24.89 9.98 -9.90
C THR A 57 -25.42 9.58 -8.52
N MET A 58 -24.72 8.67 -7.81
CA MET A 58 -25.14 8.16 -6.50
C MET A 58 -24.65 9.04 -5.33
N PHE A 59 -23.44 9.58 -5.43
CA PHE A 59 -22.75 10.24 -4.30
C PHE A 59 -22.42 11.73 -4.52
N GLN A 60 -22.52 12.26 -5.75
CA GLN A 60 -22.12 13.62 -6.12
C GLN A 60 -22.82 14.73 -5.31
N ARG A 61 -24.02 14.50 -4.84
CA ARG A 61 -24.78 15.53 -4.10
C ARG A 61 -24.15 15.91 -2.75
N LYS A 62 -23.21 15.10 -2.24
CA LYS A 62 -22.61 15.29 -0.91
C LYS A 62 -21.10 15.53 -0.93
N ILE A 63 -20.40 15.16 -2.01
CA ILE A 63 -18.96 15.23 -2.09
C ILE A 63 -18.54 16.22 -3.18
N THR A 64 -17.97 17.33 -2.77
CA THR A 64 -17.43 18.33 -3.70
C THR A 64 -16.20 17.75 -4.41
N ASN A 65 -16.09 17.91 -5.74
CA ASN A 65 -14.98 17.39 -6.54
C ASN A 65 -14.71 15.89 -6.31
N TYR A 66 -15.72 15.08 -6.62
CA TYR A 66 -15.70 13.63 -6.44
C TYR A 66 -14.48 12.92 -7.07
N PRO A 67 -13.97 13.31 -8.28
CA PRO A 67 -12.77 12.71 -8.85
C PRO A 67 -11.54 12.77 -7.93
N VAL A 68 -11.29 13.92 -7.29
CA VAL A 68 -10.17 14.09 -6.36
C VAL A 68 -10.38 13.28 -5.09
N TYR A 69 -11.60 13.28 -4.56
CA TYR A 69 -11.96 12.47 -3.40
C TYR A 69 -11.72 10.97 -3.64
N LEU A 70 -12.10 10.49 -4.82
CA LEU A 70 -11.97 9.09 -5.21
C LEU A 70 -10.50 8.70 -5.40
N ILE A 71 -9.74 9.48 -6.19
CA ILE A 71 -8.37 9.12 -6.53
C ILE A 71 -7.44 9.15 -5.30
N THR A 72 -7.66 10.06 -4.36
CA THR A 72 -6.86 10.14 -3.12
C THR A 72 -6.99 8.88 -2.27
N GLY A 73 -8.22 8.40 -2.05
CA GLY A 73 -8.45 7.17 -1.29
C GLY A 73 -7.99 5.92 -2.03
N ARG A 74 -8.30 5.84 -3.33
CA ARG A 74 -7.99 4.69 -4.15
C ARG A 74 -6.48 4.48 -4.32
N THR A 75 -5.68 5.53 -4.52
CA THR A 75 -4.23 5.43 -4.68
C THR A 75 -3.57 4.73 -3.49
N LEU A 76 -3.96 5.09 -2.28
CA LEU A 76 -3.41 4.46 -1.07
C LEU A 76 -3.86 3.00 -0.92
N PHE A 77 -5.14 2.72 -1.18
CA PHE A 77 -5.66 1.36 -1.12
C PHE A 77 -5.00 0.45 -2.15
N GLU A 78 -4.84 0.94 -3.39
CA GLU A 78 -4.17 0.20 -4.47
C GLU A 78 -2.72 -0.08 -4.13
N PHE A 79 -2.00 0.91 -3.58
CA PHE A 79 -0.64 0.69 -3.09
C PHE A 79 -0.59 -0.43 -2.04
N TYR A 80 -1.44 -0.38 -1.03
CA TYR A 80 -1.50 -1.42 0.00
C TYR A 80 -1.82 -2.79 -0.59
N SER A 81 -2.85 -2.88 -1.41
CA SER A 81 -3.31 -4.13 -2.03
C SER A 81 -2.25 -4.75 -2.94
N THR A 82 -1.63 -3.95 -3.81
CA THR A 82 -0.62 -4.44 -4.76
C THR A 82 0.67 -4.83 -4.05
N SER A 83 1.13 -4.01 -3.11
CA SER A 83 2.37 -4.26 -2.36
C SER A 83 2.28 -5.52 -1.51
N THR A 84 1.18 -5.72 -0.78
CA THR A 84 1.00 -6.89 0.07
C THR A 84 0.78 -8.18 -0.71
N LYS A 85 0.03 -8.14 -1.82
CA LYS A 85 -0.11 -9.27 -2.75
C LYS A 85 1.24 -9.66 -3.39
N ALA A 86 2.04 -8.68 -3.79
CA ALA A 86 3.36 -8.91 -4.35
C ALA A 86 4.32 -9.49 -3.30
N ALA A 87 4.33 -8.91 -2.09
CA ALA A 87 5.14 -9.40 -0.98
C ALA A 87 4.77 -10.84 -0.59
N MET A 88 3.48 -11.16 -0.52
CA MET A 88 2.99 -12.51 -0.20
C MET A 88 3.58 -13.58 -1.11
N ARG A 89 3.73 -13.28 -2.40
CA ARG A 89 4.28 -14.22 -3.41
C ARG A 89 5.82 -14.18 -3.49
N SER A 90 6.47 -13.27 -2.79
CA SER A 90 7.89 -12.94 -3.01
C SER A 90 8.85 -14.08 -2.69
N ILE A 91 8.59 -14.85 -1.64
CA ILE A 91 9.45 -15.97 -1.22
C ILE A 91 9.34 -17.13 -2.21
N LEU A 92 8.13 -17.59 -2.50
CA LEU A 92 7.90 -18.69 -3.46
C LEU A 92 8.38 -18.31 -4.86
N GLY A 93 8.14 -17.09 -5.31
CA GLY A 93 8.55 -16.62 -6.64
C GLY A 93 10.06 -16.48 -6.83
N ASN A 94 10.85 -16.47 -5.75
CA ASN A 94 12.31 -16.43 -5.80
C ASN A 94 12.95 -17.69 -5.19
N GLY A 95 12.22 -18.80 -5.13
CA GLY A 95 12.67 -20.07 -4.54
C GLY A 95 13.96 -20.61 -5.15
N THR A 96 14.13 -20.51 -6.47
CA THR A 96 15.34 -20.94 -7.17
C THR A 96 16.58 -20.16 -6.72
N LEU A 97 16.46 -18.86 -6.47
CA LEU A 97 17.55 -18.03 -5.96
C LEU A 97 17.87 -18.38 -4.51
N LEU A 98 16.83 -18.56 -3.69
CA LEU A 98 16.98 -18.95 -2.29
C LEU A 98 17.66 -20.31 -2.07
N LYS A 99 17.46 -21.26 -3.01
CA LYS A 99 18.13 -22.57 -2.98
C LYS A 99 19.59 -22.53 -3.41
N LYS A 100 19.95 -21.58 -4.29
CA LYS A 100 21.29 -21.50 -4.89
C LYS A 100 22.24 -20.56 -4.16
N THR A 101 21.72 -19.56 -3.44
CA THR A 101 22.52 -18.47 -2.89
C THR A 101 22.05 -18.12 -1.47
N TYR A 102 23.00 -17.88 -0.59
CA TYR A 102 22.70 -17.39 0.75
C TYR A 102 22.36 -15.91 0.71
N VAL A 103 21.06 -15.61 0.63
CA VAL A 103 20.52 -14.25 0.64
C VAL A 103 19.56 -14.10 1.82
N PRO A 104 19.63 -13.00 2.58
CA PRO A 104 18.68 -12.74 3.64
C PRO A 104 17.24 -12.69 3.10
N LYS A 105 16.39 -13.59 3.59
CA LYS A 105 15.07 -13.84 3.02
C LYS A 105 14.13 -12.62 3.09
N TYR A 106 14.33 -11.72 4.06
CA TYR A 106 13.54 -10.49 4.22
C TYR A 106 13.68 -9.51 3.05
N ILE A 107 14.74 -9.61 2.27
CA ILE A 107 14.97 -8.72 1.12
C ILE A 107 13.87 -8.87 0.06
N PHE A 108 13.32 -10.07 -0.12
CA PHE A 108 12.32 -10.32 -1.16
C PHE A 108 10.98 -9.62 -0.89
N PRO A 109 10.34 -9.77 0.30
CA PRO A 109 9.15 -8.98 0.61
C PRO A 109 9.42 -7.47 0.60
N LEU A 110 10.58 -7.04 1.15
CA LEU A 110 10.98 -5.65 1.16
C LEU A 110 11.07 -5.08 -0.28
N ALA A 111 11.76 -5.79 -1.19
CA ALA A 111 11.88 -5.37 -2.59
C ALA A 111 10.51 -5.22 -3.27
N LYS A 112 9.57 -6.14 -3.01
CA LYS A 112 8.23 -6.09 -3.60
C LYS A 112 7.41 -4.89 -3.12
N VAL A 113 7.44 -4.61 -1.80
CA VAL A 113 6.74 -3.44 -1.25
C VAL A 113 7.37 -2.15 -1.78
N THR A 114 8.70 -2.09 -1.85
CA THR A 114 9.41 -0.91 -2.38
C THR A 114 9.15 -0.71 -3.88
N SER A 115 9.09 -1.79 -4.68
CA SER A 115 8.71 -1.70 -6.10
C SER A 115 7.30 -1.15 -6.28
N SER A 116 6.36 -1.58 -5.43
CA SER A 116 4.99 -1.06 -5.45
C SER A 116 4.91 0.41 -5.03
N LEU A 117 5.84 0.89 -4.19
CA LEU A 117 5.93 2.31 -3.85
C LEU A 117 6.31 3.16 -5.07
N VAL A 118 7.19 2.65 -5.94
CA VAL A 118 7.50 3.33 -7.23
C VAL A 118 6.24 3.46 -8.08
N ASP A 119 5.43 2.41 -8.19
CA ASP A 119 4.14 2.47 -8.89
C ASP A 119 3.17 3.48 -8.24
N CYS A 120 3.19 3.57 -6.91
CA CYS A 120 2.38 4.55 -6.17
C CYS A 120 2.77 5.99 -6.55
N PHE A 121 4.06 6.29 -6.74
CA PHE A 121 4.48 7.62 -7.20
C PHE A 121 3.93 7.98 -8.58
N PHE A 122 3.83 7.03 -9.51
CA PHE A 122 3.15 7.27 -10.79
C PHE A 122 1.65 7.56 -10.60
N SER A 123 0.99 6.83 -9.69
CA SER A 123 -0.41 7.08 -9.36
C SER A 123 -0.63 8.44 -8.68
N LEU A 124 0.33 8.89 -7.87
CA LEU A 124 0.32 10.26 -7.32
C LEU A 124 0.50 11.32 -8.42
N GLY A 125 1.33 11.05 -9.43
CA GLY A 125 1.40 11.89 -10.62
C GLY A 125 0.06 11.99 -11.34
N ALA A 126 -0.66 10.87 -11.51
CA ALA A 126 -2.02 10.87 -12.05
C ALA A 126 -2.99 11.69 -11.18
N MET A 127 -2.87 11.60 -9.86
CA MET A 127 -3.66 12.41 -8.92
C MET A 127 -3.40 13.91 -9.10
N LEU A 128 -2.14 14.33 -9.26
CA LEU A 128 -1.80 15.74 -9.51
C LEU A 128 -2.39 16.25 -10.83
N ILE A 129 -2.42 15.42 -11.87
CA ILE A 129 -3.09 15.73 -13.13
C ILE A 129 -4.59 15.98 -12.89
N VAL A 130 -5.26 15.10 -12.13
CA VAL A 130 -6.70 15.27 -11.82
C VAL A 130 -6.95 16.55 -11.03
N ILE A 131 -6.11 16.85 -10.03
CA ILE A 131 -6.20 18.09 -9.25
C ILE A 131 -6.11 19.32 -10.15
N ALA A 132 -5.16 19.32 -11.10
CA ALA A 132 -4.97 20.42 -12.05
C ALA A 132 -6.18 20.58 -12.98
N PHE A 133 -6.68 19.50 -13.57
CA PHE A 133 -7.83 19.53 -14.49
C PHE A 133 -9.16 19.90 -13.82
N THR A 134 -9.32 19.54 -12.54
CA THR A 134 -10.55 19.84 -11.79
C THR A 134 -10.50 21.17 -11.06
N HIS A 135 -9.41 21.95 -11.22
CA HIS A 135 -9.18 23.22 -10.52
C HIS A 135 -9.39 23.10 -9.01
N ALA A 136 -9.03 21.97 -8.41
CA ALA A 136 -9.15 21.77 -6.97
C ALA A 136 -8.21 22.71 -6.21
N LYS A 137 -8.68 23.24 -5.10
CA LYS A 137 -7.85 24.12 -4.26
C LYS A 137 -6.71 23.33 -3.66
N VAL A 138 -5.48 23.68 -3.99
CA VAL A 138 -4.25 23.09 -3.44
C VAL A 138 -3.84 23.86 -2.21
N SER A 139 -3.65 23.17 -1.10
CA SER A 139 -3.14 23.73 0.15
C SER A 139 -1.68 23.34 0.37
N TRP A 140 -0.96 24.11 1.17
CA TRP A 140 0.39 23.79 1.65
C TRP A 140 0.48 22.44 2.33
N TYR A 141 -0.61 21.96 2.92
CA TYR A 141 -0.69 20.64 3.56
C TYR A 141 -0.41 19.48 2.61
N LEU A 142 -0.56 19.65 1.29
CA LEU A 142 -0.18 18.66 0.29
C LEU A 142 1.29 18.22 0.44
N LEU A 143 2.20 19.15 0.80
CA LEU A 143 3.62 18.86 1.00
C LEU A 143 3.89 17.91 2.19
N LEU A 144 2.95 17.79 3.11
CA LEU A 144 3.03 16.84 4.24
C LEU A 144 2.51 15.45 3.89
N SER A 145 1.92 15.26 2.72
CA SER A 145 1.40 13.96 2.27
C SER A 145 2.43 12.81 2.30
N PRO A 146 3.74 13.03 2.07
CA PRO A 146 4.75 11.98 2.22
C PRO A 146 4.78 11.34 3.61
N ILE A 147 4.37 12.03 4.66
CA ILE A 147 4.31 11.47 6.01
C ILE A 147 3.32 10.30 6.06
N ILE A 148 2.14 10.48 5.48
CA ILE A 148 1.12 9.42 5.42
C ILE A 148 1.57 8.29 4.49
N LEU A 149 2.30 8.60 3.41
CA LEU A 149 2.88 7.57 2.54
C LEU A 149 3.91 6.71 3.28
N VAL A 150 4.72 7.29 4.15
CA VAL A 150 5.66 6.55 5.00
C VAL A 150 4.89 5.66 5.99
N GLN A 151 3.83 6.17 6.61
CA GLN A 151 2.99 5.38 7.53
C GLN A 151 2.42 4.14 6.84
N ILE A 152 1.75 4.32 5.69
CA ILE A 152 1.16 3.19 4.95
C ILE A 152 2.22 2.26 4.36
N TYR A 153 3.41 2.75 4.00
CA TYR A 153 4.54 1.94 3.57
C TYR A 153 5.01 1.01 4.69
N ILE A 154 5.20 1.53 5.91
CA ILE A 154 5.58 0.74 7.08
C ILE A 154 4.50 -0.30 7.42
N PHE A 155 3.23 0.09 7.36
CA PHE A 155 2.10 -0.82 7.53
C PHE A 155 2.10 -1.94 6.50
N SER A 156 2.30 -1.60 5.23
CA SER A 156 2.36 -2.55 4.11
C SER A 156 3.55 -3.51 4.22
N LEU A 157 4.69 -3.03 4.73
CA LEU A 157 5.85 -3.88 5.02
C LEU A 157 5.52 -4.91 6.10
N GLY A 158 4.90 -4.49 7.20
CA GLY A 158 4.49 -5.40 8.28
C GLY A 158 3.53 -6.48 7.79
N ALA A 159 2.47 -6.07 7.10
CA ALA A 159 1.52 -7.00 6.49
C ALA A 159 2.18 -7.90 5.43
N GLY A 160 3.09 -7.34 4.62
CA GLY A 160 3.84 -8.07 3.60
C GLY A 160 4.75 -9.15 4.18
N PHE A 161 5.48 -8.87 5.26
CA PHE A 161 6.28 -9.87 5.97
C PHE A 161 5.42 -11.00 6.53
N PHE A 162 4.32 -10.65 7.19
CA PHE A 162 3.40 -11.64 7.75
C PHE A 162 2.79 -12.54 6.67
N LEU A 163 2.23 -11.95 5.62
CA LEU A 163 1.60 -12.68 4.52
C LEU A 163 2.61 -13.53 3.72
N SER A 164 3.81 -13.02 3.49
CA SER A 164 4.84 -13.78 2.79
C SER A 164 5.27 -15.04 3.57
N ALA A 165 5.32 -14.93 4.90
CA ALA A 165 5.66 -16.05 5.76
C ALA A 165 4.55 -17.11 5.80
N ILE A 166 3.28 -16.70 5.91
CA ILE A 166 2.15 -17.64 5.90
C ILE A 166 2.03 -18.34 4.55
N ASN A 167 2.19 -17.61 3.45
CA ASN A 167 2.00 -18.15 2.10
C ASN A 167 3.01 -19.25 1.72
N VAL A 168 4.16 -19.32 2.39
CA VAL A 168 5.12 -20.41 2.20
C VAL A 168 4.52 -21.74 2.68
N PHE A 169 3.78 -21.74 3.79
CA PHE A 169 3.19 -22.94 4.37
C PHE A 169 1.79 -23.23 3.83
N PHE A 170 1.01 -22.18 3.54
CA PHE A 170 -0.39 -22.27 3.10
C PHE A 170 -0.57 -21.50 1.78
N ARG A 171 -0.43 -22.21 0.65
CA ARG A 171 -0.52 -21.60 -0.69
C ARG A 171 -1.91 -21.02 -1.00
N ASP A 172 -2.95 -21.60 -0.41
CA ASP A 172 -4.35 -21.16 -0.57
C ASP A 172 -4.60 -19.76 0.04
N MET A 173 -3.65 -19.27 0.87
CA MET A 173 -3.69 -17.92 1.41
C MET A 173 -3.81 -16.86 0.31
N GLN A 174 -3.31 -17.12 -0.89
CA GLN A 174 -3.44 -16.20 -2.03
C GLN A 174 -4.91 -15.98 -2.41
N HIS A 175 -5.71 -17.03 -2.43
CA HIS A 175 -7.14 -16.96 -2.77
C HIS A 175 -7.95 -16.32 -1.65
N ILE A 176 -7.68 -16.73 -0.41
CA ILE A 176 -8.32 -16.16 0.78
C ILE A 176 -8.03 -14.65 0.86
N TYR A 177 -6.77 -14.26 0.73
CA TYR A 177 -6.36 -12.86 0.81
C TYR A 177 -6.95 -12.02 -0.31
N GLN A 178 -7.14 -12.57 -1.52
CA GLN A 178 -7.80 -11.87 -2.61
C GLN A 178 -9.25 -11.54 -2.26
N ALA A 179 -9.99 -12.46 -1.65
CA ALA A 179 -11.36 -12.22 -1.19
C ALA A 179 -11.39 -11.17 -0.05
N VAL A 180 -10.49 -11.31 0.93
CA VAL A 180 -10.35 -10.37 2.05
C VAL A 180 -10.08 -8.95 1.56
N ILE A 181 -9.13 -8.76 0.65
CA ILE A 181 -8.78 -7.43 0.10
C ILE A 181 -9.97 -6.83 -0.66
N THR A 182 -10.73 -7.64 -1.38
CA THR A 182 -11.92 -7.16 -2.10
C THR A 182 -12.99 -6.69 -1.12
N ALA A 183 -13.28 -7.47 -0.09
CA ALA A 183 -14.21 -7.07 0.97
C ALA A 183 -13.72 -5.82 1.72
N TRP A 184 -12.42 -5.73 2.00
CA TRP A 184 -11.82 -4.60 2.70
C TRP A 184 -11.87 -3.31 1.88
N MET A 185 -11.80 -3.40 0.56
CA MET A 185 -11.96 -2.25 -0.33
C MET A 185 -13.33 -1.58 -0.14
N TYR A 186 -14.40 -2.37 -0.01
CA TYR A 186 -15.74 -1.85 0.24
C TYR A 186 -15.97 -1.43 1.70
N ALA A 187 -15.30 -2.07 2.65
CA ALA A 187 -15.33 -1.70 4.06
C ALA A 187 -14.52 -0.43 4.36
N THR A 188 -13.64 0.00 3.46
CA THR A 188 -12.91 1.27 3.57
C THR A 188 -13.67 2.37 2.82
N PRO A 189 -13.86 3.57 3.40
CA PRO A 189 -14.63 4.63 2.78
C PRO A 189 -13.88 5.27 1.60
N LEU A 190 -13.71 4.51 0.52
CA LEU A 190 -13.04 4.98 -0.71
C LEU A 190 -14.02 5.72 -1.62
N PHE A 191 -15.23 5.20 -1.76
CA PHE A 191 -16.24 5.62 -2.74
C PHE A 191 -17.37 6.48 -2.13
N TYR A 192 -17.51 6.45 -0.81
CA TYR A 192 -18.58 7.09 -0.06
C TYR A 192 -18.02 7.88 1.11
N ASP A 193 -18.79 8.85 1.58
CA ASP A 193 -18.49 9.59 2.79
C ASP A 193 -19.12 8.89 4.01
N LEU A 194 -18.36 8.78 5.11
CA LEU A 194 -18.85 8.18 6.35
C LEU A 194 -20.02 8.93 6.94
N ASP A 195 -20.08 10.26 6.77
CA ASP A 195 -21.18 11.08 7.27
C ASP A 195 -22.51 10.82 6.53
N SER A 196 -22.45 10.09 5.40
CA SER A 196 -23.64 9.64 4.69
C SER A 196 -24.29 8.38 5.28
N ILE A 197 -23.56 7.66 6.15
CA ILE A 197 -24.04 6.42 6.77
C ILE A 197 -24.82 6.75 8.03
N LYS A 198 -26.11 6.39 8.03
CA LYS A 198 -27.02 6.64 9.17
C LYS A 198 -26.71 5.75 10.39
N ASN A 199 -26.14 4.57 10.17
CA ASN A 199 -25.86 3.62 11.25
C ASN A 199 -24.55 3.99 11.97
N THR A 200 -24.66 4.55 13.16
CA THR A 200 -23.56 4.98 14.01
C THR A 200 -22.64 3.83 14.42
N THR A 201 -23.16 2.63 14.61
CA THR A 201 -22.37 1.43 14.95
C THR A 201 -21.43 1.04 13.82
N VAL A 202 -21.89 1.06 12.57
CA VAL A 202 -21.07 0.78 11.39
C VAL A 202 -19.94 1.82 11.26
N VAL A 203 -20.27 3.10 11.42
CA VAL A 203 -19.28 4.18 11.38
C VAL A 203 -18.23 4.01 12.49
N PHE A 204 -18.66 3.63 13.70
CA PHE A 204 -17.73 3.36 14.81
C PHE A 204 -16.79 2.19 14.47
N ILE A 205 -17.32 1.07 13.96
CA ILE A 205 -16.51 -0.10 13.58
C ILE A 205 -15.47 0.29 12.53
N ILE A 206 -15.86 1.02 11.48
CA ILE A 206 -14.92 1.47 10.45
C ILE A 206 -13.84 2.38 11.05
N LYS A 207 -14.22 3.35 11.87
CA LYS A 207 -13.28 4.30 12.48
C LYS A 207 -12.36 3.68 13.54
N ALA A 208 -12.79 2.60 14.20
CA ALA A 208 -12.04 1.97 15.28
C ALA A 208 -11.16 0.81 14.80
N PHE A 209 -11.67 -0.04 13.92
CA PHE A 209 -11.06 -1.31 13.57
C PHE A 209 -10.49 -1.39 12.14
N ASN A 210 -10.75 -0.39 11.28
CA ASN A 210 -10.18 -0.40 9.94
C ASN A 210 -8.84 0.37 9.90
N PRO A 211 -7.68 -0.32 9.82
CA PRO A 211 -6.39 0.33 9.74
C PRO A 211 -6.26 1.27 8.54
N LEU A 212 -6.79 0.87 7.37
CA LEU A 212 -6.69 1.66 6.15
C LEU A 212 -7.48 2.97 6.23
N TYR A 213 -8.50 3.04 7.07
CA TYR A 213 -9.23 4.28 7.34
C TYR A 213 -8.30 5.41 7.82
N TYR A 214 -7.35 5.12 8.72
CA TYR A 214 -6.45 6.13 9.26
C TYR A 214 -5.57 6.76 8.18
N TYR A 215 -5.06 5.95 7.25
CA TYR A 215 -4.21 6.44 6.16
C TYR A 215 -5.03 7.19 5.11
N VAL A 216 -6.18 6.65 4.71
CA VAL A 216 -7.06 7.30 3.72
C VAL A 216 -7.61 8.61 4.25
N ALA A 217 -8.09 8.65 5.50
CA ALA A 217 -8.61 9.87 6.12
C ALA A 217 -7.50 10.91 6.31
N GLY A 218 -6.33 10.51 6.84
CA GLY A 218 -5.19 11.40 7.01
C GLY A 218 -4.67 11.98 5.69
N PHE A 219 -4.62 11.17 4.64
CA PHE A 219 -4.22 11.64 3.31
C PHE A 219 -5.25 12.60 2.70
N ARG A 220 -6.54 12.31 2.87
CA ARG A 220 -7.62 13.23 2.44
C ARG A 220 -7.61 14.53 3.22
N ASP A 221 -7.34 14.50 4.53
CA ASP A 221 -7.20 15.73 5.31
C ASP A 221 -6.13 16.65 4.72
N LEU A 222 -4.98 16.10 4.31
CA LEU A 222 -3.88 16.88 3.72
C LEU A 222 -4.16 17.33 2.28
N VAL A 223 -4.67 16.42 1.43
CA VAL A 223 -4.74 16.64 -0.03
C VAL A 223 -6.08 17.24 -0.45
N TYR A 224 -7.19 16.72 0.11
CA TYR A 224 -8.54 17.10 -0.32
C TYR A 224 -9.16 18.21 0.54
N TYR A 225 -9.05 18.08 1.88
CA TYR A 225 -9.62 19.07 2.80
C TYR A 225 -8.65 20.24 3.10
N GLY A 226 -7.36 20.12 2.78
CA GLY A 226 -6.36 21.16 3.00
C GLY A 226 -6.16 21.52 4.48
N ARG A 227 -6.18 20.52 5.36
CA ARG A 227 -5.98 20.66 6.81
C ARG A 227 -5.05 19.58 7.36
N PHE A 228 -4.46 19.82 8.52
CA PHE A 228 -3.67 18.78 9.20
C PHE A 228 -4.60 17.71 9.84
N PRO A 229 -4.25 16.41 9.73
CA PRO A 229 -5.03 15.33 10.32
C PRO A 229 -5.18 15.48 11.82
N GLY A 230 -6.36 15.17 12.34
CA GLY A 230 -6.58 15.16 13.78
C GLY A 230 -5.62 14.21 14.52
N PRO A 231 -5.29 14.48 15.80
CA PRO A 231 -4.28 13.70 16.56
C PRO A 231 -4.55 12.20 16.56
N ARG A 232 -5.82 11.79 16.67
CA ARG A 232 -6.23 10.38 16.63
C ARG A 232 -5.86 9.72 15.31
N ILE A 233 -6.10 10.39 14.18
CA ILE A 233 -5.80 9.86 12.84
C ILE A 233 -4.28 9.80 12.65
N PHE A 234 -3.58 10.88 12.97
CA PHE A 234 -2.14 10.98 12.79
C PHE A 234 -1.36 9.96 13.63
N TRP A 235 -1.56 9.96 14.95
CA TRP A 235 -0.85 9.05 15.85
C TRP A 235 -1.36 7.61 15.75
N GLY A 236 -2.67 7.42 15.51
CA GLY A 236 -3.24 6.09 15.27
C GLY A 236 -2.61 5.42 14.05
N GLY A 237 -2.38 6.16 12.97
CA GLY A 237 -1.67 5.66 11.79
C GLY A 237 -0.25 5.16 12.11
N TRP A 238 0.53 5.90 12.91
CA TRP A 238 1.87 5.48 13.33
C TRP A 238 1.85 4.24 14.23
N ILE A 239 0.99 4.23 15.23
CA ILE A 239 0.86 3.10 16.16
C ILE A 239 0.52 1.82 15.40
N ILE A 240 -0.48 1.87 14.53
CA ILE A 240 -0.90 0.72 13.72
C ILE A 240 0.23 0.27 12.77
N ALA A 241 0.94 1.20 12.16
CA ALA A 241 2.04 0.89 11.25
C ALA A 241 3.17 0.14 11.97
N PHE A 242 3.61 0.63 13.13
CA PHE A 242 4.68 -0.02 13.88
C PHE A 242 4.24 -1.33 14.54
N LEU A 243 2.99 -1.45 15.00
CA LEU A 243 2.45 -2.71 15.49
C LEU A 243 2.43 -3.77 14.40
N ALA A 244 1.93 -3.43 13.21
CA ALA A 244 1.92 -4.35 12.08
C ALA A 244 3.34 -4.77 11.67
N LEU A 245 4.28 -3.81 11.63
CA LEU A 245 5.68 -4.10 11.32
C LEU A 245 6.30 -5.03 12.38
N GLY A 246 6.07 -4.76 13.66
CA GLY A 246 6.56 -5.58 14.76
C GLY A 246 6.04 -7.02 14.68
N ILE A 247 4.73 -7.19 14.50
CA ILE A 247 4.08 -8.50 14.37
C ILE A 247 4.62 -9.23 13.13
N GLY A 248 4.67 -8.54 11.98
CA GLY A 248 5.14 -9.12 10.73
C GLY A 248 6.59 -9.59 10.80
N LEU A 249 7.49 -8.76 11.30
CA LEU A 249 8.90 -9.11 11.47
C LEU A 249 9.11 -10.23 12.49
N PHE A 250 8.39 -10.20 13.60
CA PHE A 250 8.47 -11.23 14.64
C PHE A 250 8.09 -12.60 14.08
N TYR A 251 6.92 -12.67 13.42
CA TYR A 251 6.45 -13.93 12.84
C TYR A 251 7.38 -14.41 11.71
N PHE A 252 7.76 -13.52 10.80
CA PHE A 252 8.68 -13.83 9.70
C PHE A 252 10.00 -14.40 10.22
N LYS A 253 10.62 -13.73 11.21
CA LYS A 253 11.86 -14.17 11.83
C LYS A 253 11.73 -15.56 12.46
N LYS A 254 10.60 -15.84 13.13
CA LYS A 254 10.34 -17.13 13.80
C LYS A 254 10.28 -18.31 12.83
N VAL A 255 9.76 -18.08 11.61
CA VAL A 255 9.48 -19.19 10.68
C VAL A 255 10.41 -19.23 9.46
N GLN A 256 11.20 -18.19 9.19
CA GLN A 256 12.00 -18.07 7.98
C GLN A 256 13.01 -19.23 7.77
N ASP A 257 13.52 -19.82 8.83
CA ASP A 257 14.53 -20.89 8.72
C ASP A 257 13.93 -22.17 8.09
N LYS A 258 12.61 -22.36 8.24
CA LYS A 258 11.88 -23.48 7.67
C LYS A 258 11.51 -23.28 6.19
N PHE A 259 11.65 -22.08 5.61
CA PHE A 259 11.19 -21.82 4.25
C PHE A 259 11.80 -22.74 3.20
N ILE A 260 13.08 -23.08 3.33
CA ILE A 260 13.78 -23.93 2.37
C ILE A 260 13.15 -25.33 2.26
N LEU A 261 12.48 -25.80 3.31
CA LEU A 261 11.82 -27.10 3.32
C LEU A 261 10.50 -27.11 2.55
N TYR A 262 9.86 -25.94 2.33
CA TYR A 262 8.53 -25.80 1.73
C TYR A 262 8.52 -25.10 0.36
N ILE A 263 9.70 -24.65 -0.12
CA ILE A 263 9.88 -24.00 -1.43
C ILE A 263 10.21 -25.02 -2.56
#